data_e42107ab4afb9266a95ba4f9a3299d3b
#
_entry.id   e42107ab4afb9266a95ba4f9a3299d3b
#
_cell.length_a   1.000
_cell.length_b   1.000
_cell.length_c   1.000
_cell.angle_alpha   90.00
_cell.angle_beta   90.00
_cell.angle_gamma   90.00
#
_symmetry.space_group_name_H-M   'P 1'
#
loop_
_entity.id
_entity.type
_entity.pdbx_description
1 polymer ?
#
loop_
_entity_poly.entity_id
_entity_poly.type
_entity_poly.pdbx_seq_one_letter_code
_entity_poly.pdbx_strand_id
1 'polypeptide(L)'
;MKKPLLAAVLALLLLAVTVPPALAVDVTTRIQGLGWELSSPLTLTVPEQLTAVDAEGVVIECTTANPLGALYLTTLHSEDDFATTYGGAFIGSIAGIGGPAADWASWWLYAVNGCMPAVGMLDWVLDEGETLLYFEAGGDPLAPWTIKELVVEGSSATPAGQAVTFTVRGDDLGKANSPDDAPKFGL
;
A
#
# COMPACT_ATOMS: atom_id res chain seq x y z
N MET A 1 -7.45 53.75 -25.06
CA MET A 1 -7.90 52.41 -25.47
C MET A 1 -6.91 51.30 -25.03
N LYS A 2 -6.68 51.09 -23.70
CA LYS A 2 -5.75 50.05 -23.18
C LYS A 2 -6.39 49.13 -22.11
N LYS A 3 -7.70 49.28 -21.81
CA LYS A 3 -8.39 48.51 -20.76
C LYS A 3 -8.80 47.08 -21.11
N PRO A 4 -9.13 46.71 -22.40
CA PRO A 4 -9.56 45.34 -22.69
C PRO A 4 -8.39 44.31 -22.66
N LEU A 5 -7.14 44.75 -22.94
CA LEU A 5 -6.00 43.83 -22.95
C LEU A 5 -5.64 43.34 -21.55
N LEU A 6 -5.72 44.20 -20.54
CA LEU A 6 -5.44 43.86 -19.14
C LEU A 6 -6.48 42.86 -18.58
N ALA A 7 -7.76 43.04 -18.93
CA ALA A 7 -8.83 42.13 -18.54
C ALA A 7 -8.70 40.73 -19.18
N ALA A 8 -8.26 40.68 -20.45
CA ALA A 8 -8.00 39.40 -21.13
C ALA A 8 -6.80 38.63 -20.55
N VAL A 9 -5.72 39.35 -20.18
CA VAL A 9 -4.56 38.72 -19.55
C VAL A 9 -4.90 38.24 -18.14
N LEU A 10 -5.70 38.99 -17.38
CA LEU A 10 -6.13 38.57 -16.03
C LEU A 10 -7.08 37.36 -16.09
N ALA A 11 -7.98 37.30 -17.09
CA ALA A 11 -8.86 36.18 -17.32
C ALA A 11 -8.05 34.91 -17.76
N LEU A 12 -7.00 35.08 -18.57
CA LEU A 12 -6.13 33.99 -18.97
C LEU A 12 -5.29 33.46 -17.79
N LEU A 13 -4.82 34.36 -16.90
CA LEU A 13 -4.11 33.98 -15.69
C LEU A 13 -5.00 33.26 -14.67
N LEU A 14 -6.28 33.65 -14.58
CA LEU A 14 -7.26 32.97 -13.72
C LEU A 14 -7.67 31.59 -14.26
N LEU A 15 -7.68 31.39 -15.58
CA LEU A 15 -7.93 30.06 -16.17
C LEU A 15 -6.74 29.09 -15.98
N ALA A 16 -5.52 29.60 -15.82
CA ALA A 16 -4.31 28.78 -15.63
C ALA A 16 -4.14 28.21 -14.20
N VAL A 17 -5.02 28.56 -13.26
CA VAL A 17 -4.88 28.17 -11.84
C VAL A 17 -5.93 27.13 -11.40
N THR A 18 -6.82 26.69 -12.26
CA THR A 18 -7.66 25.53 -11.97
C THR A 18 -6.96 24.26 -12.42
N VAL A 19 -5.79 23.97 -11.86
CA VAL A 19 -5.32 22.59 -11.78
C VAL A 19 -6.36 21.89 -10.89
N PRO A 20 -7.12 20.90 -11.40
CA PRO A 20 -7.98 20.12 -10.52
C PRO A 20 -7.09 19.59 -9.39
N PRO A 21 -7.56 19.58 -8.14
CA PRO A 21 -6.80 18.93 -7.09
C PRO A 21 -6.45 17.53 -7.61
N ALA A 22 -5.16 17.19 -7.57
CA ALA A 22 -4.76 15.82 -7.86
C ALA A 22 -5.63 14.94 -6.96
N LEU A 23 -6.42 14.07 -7.56
CA LEU A 23 -7.22 13.13 -6.81
C LEU A 23 -6.22 12.30 -6.02
N ALA A 24 -6.44 12.18 -4.74
CA ALA A 24 -5.61 11.42 -3.83
C ALA A 24 -6.55 10.62 -2.94
N VAL A 25 -6.13 9.47 -2.48
CA VAL A 25 -6.91 8.62 -1.60
C VAL A 25 -6.16 8.37 -0.30
N ASP A 26 -6.88 8.37 0.81
CA ASP A 26 -6.32 7.98 2.10
C ASP A 26 -6.43 6.47 2.25
N VAL A 27 -5.30 5.83 2.55
CA VAL A 27 -5.22 4.38 2.76
C VAL A 27 -4.44 4.08 4.02
N THR A 28 -4.69 2.91 4.62
CA THR A 28 -3.89 2.42 5.74
C THR A 28 -2.96 1.32 5.24
N THR A 29 -1.67 1.48 5.50
CA THR A 29 -0.62 0.53 5.07
C THR A 29 0.05 -0.12 6.26
N ARG A 30 0.54 -1.35 6.06
CA ARG A 30 1.36 -2.10 7.02
C ARG A 30 2.37 -2.96 6.27
N ILE A 31 3.58 -3.10 6.82
CA ILE A 31 4.62 -3.98 6.27
C ILE A 31 4.97 -5.03 7.33
N GLN A 32 4.82 -6.30 6.97
CA GLN A 32 4.98 -7.45 7.85
C GLN A 32 5.97 -8.45 7.26
N GLY A 33 7.10 -8.67 7.92
CA GLY A 33 8.02 -9.75 7.60
C GLY A 33 7.67 -11.06 8.31
N LEU A 34 8.42 -12.12 8.02
CA LEU A 34 8.27 -13.42 8.65
C LEU A 34 8.70 -13.34 10.14
N GLY A 35 7.70 -13.25 11.02
CA GLY A 35 7.92 -13.18 12.46
C GLY A 35 8.36 -11.82 13.00
N TRP A 36 8.29 -10.76 12.20
CA TRP A 36 8.61 -9.38 12.58
C TRP A 36 7.74 -8.37 11.85
N GLU A 37 7.63 -7.16 12.38
CA GLU A 37 6.89 -6.06 11.78
C GLU A 37 7.88 -4.93 11.44
N LEU A 38 7.87 -4.46 10.21
CA LEU A 38 8.70 -3.35 9.76
C LEU A 38 7.97 -2.03 9.97
N SER A 39 6.70 -1.98 9.62
CA SER A 39 5.85 -0.79 9.76
C SER A 39 4.55 -1.17 10.44
N SER A 40 4.24 -0.52 11.57
CA SER A 40 2.92 -0.54 12.18
C SER A 40 1.90 0.13 11.25
N PRO A 41 0.58 -0.12 11.43
CA PRO A 41 -0.43 0.51 10.59
C PRO A 41 -0.26 2.02 10.51
N LEU A 42 -0.11 2.53 9.29
CA LEU A 42 0.12 3.93 8.97
C LEU A 42 -0.94 4.39 7.96
N THR A 43 -1.72 5.41 8.30
CA THR A 43 -2.60 6.07 7.34
C THR A 43 -1.82 7.13 6.58
N LEU A 44 -1.90 7.09 5.26
CA LEU A 44 -1.22 8.04 4.37
C LEU A 44 -2.09 8.38 3.16
N THR A 45 -1.83 9.53 2.58
CA THR A 45 -2.51 10.01 1.37
C THR A 45 -1.69 9.65 0.14
N VAL A 46 -2.24 8.84 -0.75
CA VAL A 46 -1.59 8.41 -2.01
C VAL A 46 -2.12 9.28 -3.15
N PRO A 47 -1.28 10.10 -3.79
CA PRO A 47 -1.70 10.89 -4.93
C PRO A 47 -1.88 10.02 -6.18
N GLU A 48 -2.73 10.44 -7.11
CA GLU A 48 -2.89 9.77 -8.40
C GLU A 48 -1.60 9.77 -9.23
N GLN A 49 -0.83 10.84 -9.14
CA GLN A 49 0.43 10.96 -9.86
C GLN A 49 1.59 11.04 -8.88
N LEU A 50 2.47 10.06 -8.96
CA LEU A 50 3.64 9.95 -8.10
C LEU A 50 4.79 9.33 -8.88
N THR A 51 5.97 9.91 -8.76
CA THR A 51 7.21 9.30 -9.22
C THR A 51 7.87 8.60 -8.05
N ALA A 52 7.89 7.28 -8.06
CA ALA A 52 8.62 6.46 -7.10
C ALA A 52 10.03 6.17 -7.61
N VAL A 53 10.99 6.08 -6.69
CA VAL A 53 12.35 5.65 -7.00
C VAL A 53 12.71 4.52 -6.04
N ASP A 54 13.06 3.36 -6.58
CA ASP A 54 13.44 2.21 -5.77
C ASP A 54 14.93 2.23 -5.38
N ALA A 55 15.35 1.28 -4.55
CA ALA A 55 16.72 1.18 -4.04
C ALA A 55 17.77 0.97 -5.14
N GLU A 56 17.37 0.44 -6.28
CA GLU A 56 18.23 0.24 -7.45
C GLU A 56 18.29 1.48 -8.35
N GLY A 57 17.57 2.54 -8.01
CA GLY A 57 17.48 3.77 -8.77
C GLY A 57 16.52 3.68 -9.96
N VAL A 58 15.66 2.67 -9.99
CA VAL A 58 14.62 2.55 -11.02
C VAL A 58 13.55 3.60 -10.74
N VAL A 59 13.29 4.43 -11.75
CA VAL A 59 12.24 5.45 -11.70
C VAL A 59 10.93 4.86 -12.23
N ILE A 60 9.89 4.92 -11.44
CA ILE A 60 8.59 4.33 -11.75
C ILE A 60 7.51 5.40 -11.64
N GLU A 61 6.80 5.63 -12.74
CA GLU A 61 5.71 6.60 -12.81
C GLU A 61 4.38 5.93 -12.43
N CYS A 62 3.83 6.30 -11.29
CA CYS A 62 2.47 5.94 -10.89
C CYS A 62 1.50 6.95 -11.52
N THR A 63 0.60 6.49 -12.37
CA THR A 63 -0.40 7.33 -13.06
C THR A 63 -1.78 7.25 -12.42
N THR A 64 -1.91 6.45 -11.37
CA THR A 64 -3.08 6.31 -10.51
C THR A 64 -2.61 6.13 -9.07
N ALA A 65 -3.45 6.41 -8.08
CA ALA A 65 -3.20 5.97 -6.72
C ALA A 65 -3.19 4.43 -6.72
N ASN A 66 -2.06 3.83 -6.38
CA ASN A 66 -1.84 2.39 -6.51
C ASN A 66 -0.97 1.83 -5.37
N PRO A 67 -0.94 0.50 -5.16
CA PRO A 67 -0.15 -0.12 -4.10
C PRO A 67 1.35 0.20 -4.16
N LEU A 68 1.94 0.40 -5.35
CA LEU A 68 3.35 0.79 -5.43
C LEU A 68 3.59 2.19 -4.85
N GLY A 69 2.73 3.15 -5.20
CA GLY A 69 2.81 4.50 -4.63
C GLY A 69 2.64 4.49 -3.11
N ALA A 70 1.72 3.68 -2.60
CA ALA A 70 1.51 3.51 -1.17
C ALA A 70 2.73 2.85 -0.49
N LEU A 71 3.35 1.82 -1.09
CA LEU A 71 4.59 1.21 -0.60
C LEU A 71 5.72 2.24 -0.51
N TYR A 72 5.95 2.97 -1.59
CA TYR A 72 7.00 4.02 -1.63
C TYR A 72 6.83 5.04 -0.51
N LEU A 73 5.61 5.55 -0.30
CA LEU A 73 5.34 6.51 0.78
C LEU A 73 5.51 5.88 2.16
N THR A 74 5.16 4.61 2.32
CA THR A 74 5.32 3.88 3.59
C THR A 74 6.80 3.70 3.91
N THR A 75 7.62 3.28 2.94
CA THR A 75 9.07 3.09 3.14
C THR A 75 9.79 4.41 3.37
N LEU A 76 9.36 5.50 2.73
CA LEU A 76 9.87 6.85 3.06
C LEU A 76 9.58 7.26 4.51
N HIS A 77 8.41 6.87 5.03
CA HIS A 77 8.04 7.17 6.42
C HIS A 77 8.84 6.34 7.43
N SER A 78 9.10 5.08 7.14
CA SER A 78 9.88 4.19 7.99
C SER A 78 11.40 4.33 7.82
N GLU A 79 11.86 5.17 6.91
CA GLU A 79 13.27 5.36 6.52
C GLU A 79 13.90 4.07 5.97
N ASP A 80 13.08 3.21 5.38
CA ASP A 80 13.51 1.98 4.72
C ASP A 80 13.59 2.16 3.21
N ASP A 81 14.11 1.15 2.54
CA ASP A 81 14.14 1.08 1.09
C ASP A 81 13.32 -0.11 0.58
N PHE A 82 13.04 -0.11 -0.71
CA PHE A 82 12.44 -1.22 -1.41
C PHE A 82 13.04 -1.34 -2.81
N ALA A 83 13.06 -2.53 -3.35
CA ALA A 83 13.39 -2.77 -4.75
C ALA A 83 12.22 -3.44 -5.46
N THR A 84 12.13 -3.23 -6.76
CA THR A 84 11.05 -3.77 -7.58
C THR A 84 11.57 -4.71 -8.64
N THR A 85 10.69 -5.53 -9.17
CA THR A 85 10.95 -6.37 -10.34
C THR A 85 9.86 -6.15 -11.38
N TYR A 86 10.18 -6.50 -12.65
CA TYR A 86 9.26 -6.36 -13.77
C TYR A 86 8.67 -4.96 -13.93
N GLY A 87 9.54 -3.92 -13.76
CA GLY A 87 9.14 -2.53 -13.98
C GLY A 87 8.16 -1.98 -12.95
N GLY A 88 8.22 -2.44 -11.70
CA GLY A 88 7.35 -1.99 -10.61
C GLY A 88 6.11 -2.86 -10.37
N ALA A 89 5.91 -3.91 -11.18
CA ALA A 89 4.73 -4.77 -11.01
C ALA A 89 4.79 -5.60 -9.72
N PHE A 90 6.00 -5.99 -9.27
CA PHE A 90 6.19 -6.82 -8.08
C PHE A 90 7.28 -6.26 -7.18
N ILE A 91 7.18 -6.60 -5.89
CA ILE A 91 8.18 -6.24 -4.88
C ILE A 91 9.35 -7.22 -4.99
N GLY A 92 10.55 -6.71 -5.18
CA GLY A 92 11.79 -7.48 -5.18
C GLY A 92 12.34 -7.66 -3.78
N SER A 93 12.39 -6.58 -3.00
CA SER A 93 12.80 -6.60 -1.58
C SER A 93 12.21 -5.41 -0.84
N ILE A 94 12.11 -5.50 0.48
CA ILE A 94 11.86 -4.37 1.38
C ILE A 94 12.92 -4.44 2.48
N ALA A 95 13.57 -3.32 2.81
CA ALA A 95 14.69 -3.23 3.75
C ALA A 95 15.82 -4.24 3.44
N GLY A 96 16.08 -4.50 2.17
CA GLY A 96 17.06 -5.47 1.71
C GLY A 96 16.70 -6.93 1.96
N ILE A 97 15.46 -7.23 2.34
CA ILE A 97 14.98 -8.58 2.65
C ILE A 97 14.09 -9.10 1.53
N GLY A 98 14.18 -10.41 1.26
CA GLY A 98 13.34 -11.11 0.27
C GLY A 98 13.91 -11.11 -1.14
N GLY A 99 13.24 -11.81 -2.05
CA GLY A 99 13.57 -11.90 -3.46
C GLY A 99 15.00 -12.36 -3.75
N PRO A 100 15.71 -11.67 -4.68
CA PRO A 100 17.08 -12.01 -5.03
C PRO A 100 18.06 -11.97 -3.86
N ALA A 101 17.84 -11.05 -2.90
CA ALA A 101 18.71 -10.94 -1.70
C ALA A 101 18.62 -12.15 -0.78
N ALA A 102 17.51 -12.90 -0.84
CA ALA A 102 17.27 -14.11 -0.07
C ALA A 102 17.39 -15.40 -0.91
N ASP A 103 18.05 -15.35 -2.08
CA ASP A 103 18.12 -16.47 -3.04
C ASP A 103 16.73 -17.05 -3.37
N TRP A 104 15.71 -16.19 -3.37
CA TRP A 104 14.29 -16.54 -3.54
C TRP A 104 13.74 -17.49 -2.48
N ALA A 105 14.38 -17.61 -1.32
CA ALA A 105 13.86 -18.37 -0.18
C ALA A 105 12.64 -17.69 0.45
N SER A 106 12.49 -16.37 0.24
CA SER A 106 11.30 -15.60 0.56
C SER A 106 11.01 -14.57 -0.53
N TRP A 107 9.78 -14.13 -0.59
CA TRP A 107 9.32 -13.10 -1.53
C TRP A 107 8.26 -12.24 -0.88
N TRP A 108 8.05 -11.06 -1.43
CA TRP A 108 7.05 -10.12 -0.95
C TRP A 108 5.78 -10.20 -1.79
N LEU A 109 4.65 -10.14 -1.11
CA LEU A 109 3.32 -10.07 -1.68
C LEU A 109 2.59 -8.86 -1.09
N TYR A 110 1.45 -8.53 -1.69
CA TYR A 110 0.57 -7.52 -1.12
C TYR A 110 -0.88 -8.01 -1.11
N ALA A 111 -1.64 -7.50 -0.15
CA ALA A 111 -3.07 -7.70 -0.04
C ALA A 111 -3.78 -6.36 0.11
N VAL A 112 -4.94 -6.23 -0.48
CA VAL A 112 -5.84 -5.08 -0.35
C VAL A 112 -7.10 -5.55 0.35
N ASN A 113 -7.45 -4.94 1.47
CA ASN A 113 -8.60 -5.34 2.29
C ASN A 113 -8.61 -6.85 2.65
N GLY A 114 -7.42 -7.44 2.87
CA GLY A 114 -7.27 -8.86 3.17
C GLY A 114 -7.38 -9.80 1.96
N CYS A 115 -7.42 -9.27 0.74
CA CYS A 115 -7.46 -10.04 -0.50
C CYS A 115 -6.16 -9.87 -1.29
N MET A 116 -5.56 -10.96 -1.78
CA MET A 116 -4.42 -10.87 -2.68
C MET A 116 -4.90 -10.62 -4.11
N PRO A 117 -4.59 -9.44 -4.69
CA PRO A 117 -4.93 -9.15 -6.07
C PRO A 117 -4.21 -10.10 -7.06
N ALA A 118 -4.89 -10.44 -8.15
CA ALA A 118 -4.29 -11.23 -9.24
C ALA A 118 -3.54 -10.36 -10.26
N VAL A 119 -3.24 -9.12 -9.90
CA VAL A 119 -2.57 -8.12 -10.76
C VAL A 119 -1.35 -7.53 -10.08
N GLY A 120 -0.46 -6.90 -10.84
CA GLY A 120 0.69 -6.18 -10.31
C GLY A 120 0.27 -4.91 -9.55
N MET A 121 1.19 -4.38 -8.75
CA MET A 121 0.93 -3.21 -7.91
C MET A 121 0.53 -1.96 -8.71
N LEU A 122 1.03 -1.81 -9.93
CA LEU A 122 0.70 -0.66 -10.79
C LEU A 122 -0.69 -0.75 -11.44
N ASP A 123 -1.24 -1.96 -11.54
CA ASP A 123 -2.51 -2.23 -12.22
C ASP A 123 -3.72 -2.16 -11.30
N TRP A 124 -3.50 -2.10 -9.98
CA TRP A 124 -4.56 -1.94 -8.99
C TRP A 124 -4.77 -0.45 -8.70
N VAL A 125 -6.01 0.01 -8.83
CA VAL A 125 -6.40 1.39 -8.45
C VAL A 125 -6.96 1.36 -7.05
N LEU A 126 -6.38 2.17 -6.16
CA LEU A 126 -6.81 2.26 -4.76
C LEU A 126 -8.03 3.14 -4.62
N ASP A 127 -8.94 2.70 -3.76
CA ASP A 127 -10.10 3.47 -3.31
C ASP A 127 -9.87 4.07 -1.91
N GLU A 128 -10.68 5.04 -1.56
CA GLU A 128 -10.64 5.71 -0.25
C GLU A 128 -10.90 4.74 0.90
N GLY A 129 -10.02 4.76 1.90
CA GLY A 129 -10.14 3.95 3.11
C GLY A 129 -9.72 2.50 2.96
N GLU A 130 -9.10 2.11 1.84
CA GLU A 130 -8.57 0.76 1.69
C GLU A 130 -7.39 0.48 2.63
N THR A 131 -7.24 -0.79 3.00
CA THR A 131 -6.12 -1.27 3.80
C THR A 131 -5.16 -2.09 2.95
N LEU A 132 -3.87 -1.82 3.09
CA LEU A 132 -2.79 -2.48 2.37
C LEU A 132 -1.89 -3.20 3.34
N LEU A 133 -1.70 -4.49 3.12
CA LEU A 133 -0.71 -5.30 3.81
C LEU A 133 0.35 -5.73 2.80
N TYR A 134 1.59 -5.30 3.02
CA TYR A 134 2.76 -5.87 2.35
C TYR A 134 3.35 -6.91 3.28
N PHE A 135 3.51 -8.14 2.81
CA PHE A 135 3.96 -9.23 3.67
C PHE A 135 4.98 -10.12 2.99
N GLU A 136 5.94 -10.53 3.78
CA GLU A 136 6.95 -11.49 3.36
C GLU A 136 6.36 -12.90 3.41
N ALA A 137 6.44 -13.60 2.28
CA ALA A 137 6.08 -15.00 2.15
C ALA A 137 7.34 -15.83 1.93
N GLY A 138 7.45 -16.95 2.61
CA GLY A 138 8.62 -17.81 2.47
C GLY A 138 8.39 -19.18 3.06
N GLY A 139 9.37 -20.08 2.91
CA GLY A 139 9.34 -21.42 3.44
C GLY A 139 9.00 -22.47 2.38
N ASP A 140 7.85 -23.10 2.43
CA ASP A 140 7.50 -24.17 1.48
C ASP A 140 6.97 -23.58 0.17
N PRO A 141 7.71 -23.64 -0.94
CA PRO A 141 7.24 -23.18 -2.25
C PRO A 141 6.01 -23.96 -2.76
N LEU A 142 5.67 -25.07 -2.12
CA LEU A 142 4.49 -25.87 -2.45
C LEU A 142 3.25 -25.48 -1.66
N ALA A 143 3.40 -24.61 -0.64
CA ALA A 143 2.30 -24.13 0.18
C ALA A 143 2.25 -22.57 0.32
N PRO A 144 2.50 -21.79 -0.74
CA PRO A 144 2.54 -20.33 -0.66
C PRO A 144 1.19 -19.70 -0.28
N TRP A 145 0.12 -20.47 -0.40
CA TRP A 145 -1.27 -20.00 -0.28
C TRP A 145 -1.89 -20.25 1.11
N THR A 146 -1.11 -20.69 2.08
CA THR A 146 -1.58 -20.90 3.45
C THR A 146 -1.22 -19.76 4.40
N ILE A 147 -0.90 -18.60 3.85
CA ILE A 147 -0.59 -17.41 4.65
C ILE A 147 -1.88 -16.94 5.31
N LYS A 148 -1.81 -16.80 6.63
CA LYS A 148 -2.93 -16.34 7.43
C LYS A 148 -2.56 -15.03 8.09
N GLU A 149 -3.37 -14.03 7.86
CA GLU A 149 -3.36 -12.85 8.70
C GLU A 149 -4.02 -13.19 10.04
N LEU A 150 -3.34 -12.86 11.14
CA LEU A 150 -3.92 -12.96 12.47
C LEU A 150 -4.62 -11.65 12.80
N VAL A 151 -5.94 -11.69 12.83
CA VAL A 151 -6.76 -10.55 13.23
C VAL A 151 -7.14 -10.69 14.69
N VAL A 152 -6.82 -9.69 15.48
CA VAL A 152 -7.21 -9.60 16.89
C VAL A 152 -8.37 -8.63 17.01
N GLU A 153 -9.54 -9.15 17.34
CA GLU A 153 -10.74 -8.34 17.58
C GLU A 153 -10.96 -8.17 19.10
N GLY A 154 -11.16 -6.96 19.53
CA GLY A 154 -11.43 -6.67 20.93
C GLY A 154 -11.60 -5.18 21.20
N SER A 155 -11.96 -4.82 22.42
CA SER A 155 -12.06 -3.43 22.81
C SER A 155 -10.68 -2.81 22.96
N SER A 156 -10.42 -1.71 22.28
CA SER A 156 -9.17 -0.95 22.40
C SER A 156 -9.03 -0.21 23.74
N ALA A 157 -10.08 -0.11 24.53
CA ALA A 157 -10.06 0.54 25.83
C ALA A 157 -10.97 -0.20 26.82
N THR A 158 -10.40 -0.60 27.94
CA THR A 158 -11.13 -1.21 29.05
C THR A 158 -10.69 -0.54 30.36
N PRO A 159 -11.61 -0.23 31.28
CA PRO A 159 -11.26 0.30 32.58
C PRO A 159 -10.27 -0.61 33.33
N ALA A 160 -9.34 -0.03 34.07
CA ALA A 160 -8.37 -0.79 34.83
C ALA A 160 -9.04 -1.77 35.79
N GLY A 161 -8.57 -3.02 35.78
CA GLY A 161 -9.11 -4.09 36.65
C GLY A 161 -10.26 -4.88 36.05
N GLN A 162 -10.72 -4.58 34.84
CA GLN A 162 -11.72 -5.40 34.17
C GLN A 162 -11.05 -6.41 33.21
N ALA A 163 -11.66 -7.60 33.08
CA ALA A 163 -11.21 -8.61 32.15
C ALA A 163 -11.53 -8.16 30.72
N VAL A 164 -10.56 -8.31 29.82
CA VAL A 164 -10.71 -8.07 28.38
C VAL A 164 -10.73 -9.40 27.68
N THR A 165 -11.69 -9.60 26.80
CA THR A 165 -11.71 -10.76 25.90
C THR A 165 -11.30 -10.31 24.51
N PHE A 166 -10.27 -10.96 23.98
CA PHE A 166 -9.86 -10.81 22.58
C PHE A 166 -10.24 -12.07 21.82
N THR A 167 -10.76 -11.88 20.62
CA THR A 167 -10.94 -12.97 19.68
C THR A 167 -9.80 -12.90 18.68
N VAL A 168 -9.03 -13.98 18.53
CA VAL A 168 -7.99 -14.10 17.51
C VAL A 168 -8.49 -15.06 16.47
N ARG A 169 -8.54 -14.61 15.23
CA ARG A 169 -8.84 -15.47 14.09
C ARG A 169 -7.75 -15.36 13.03
N GLY A 170 -7.52 -16.43 12.28
CA GLY A 170 -6.62 -16.42 11.14
C GLY A 170 -7.47 -16.37 9.86
N ASP A 171 -7.26 -15.34 9.07
CA ASP A 171 -7.86 -15.20 7.77
C ASP A 171 -6.90 -15.69 6.68
N ASP A 172 -7.43 -16.47 5.75
CA ASP A 172 -6.64 -17.08 4.67
C ASP A 172 -6.61 -16.13 3.47
N LEU A 173 -5.55 -15.36 3.37
CA LEU A 173 -5.35 -14.36 2.31
C LEU A 173 -5.36 -14.96 0.90
N GLY A 174 -5.08 -16.26 0.77
CA GLY A 174 -5.04 -16.95 -0.53
C GLY A 174 -6.40 -17.39 -1.07
N LYS A 175 -7.49 -17.25 -0.30
CA LYS A 175 -8.83 -17.72 -0.73
C LYS A 175 -9.72 -16.63 -1.29
N ALA A 176 -9.46 -15.38 -0.99
CA ALA A 176 -10.23 -14.29 -1.54
C ALA A 176 -9.78 -14.04 -2.99
N ASN A 177 -10.70 -14.20 -3.93
CA ASN A 177 -10.45 -13.99 -5.35
C ASN A 177 -10.77 -12.54 -5.79
N SER A 178 -11.37 -11.76 -4.92
CA SER A 178 -11.79 -10.38 -5.16
C SER A 178 -11.81 -9.61 -3.84
N PRO A 179 -11.50 -8.32 -3.81
CA PRO A 179 -11.68 -7.45 -2.64
C PRO A 179 -13.12 -7.45 -2.12
N ASP A 180 -14.10 -7.67 -3.02
CA ASP A 180 -15.51 -7.75 -2.65
C ASP A 180 -15.84 -9.04 -1.87
N ASP A 181 -15.03 -10.08 -2.03
CA ASP A 181 -15.15 -11.37 -1.33
C ASP A 181 -14.38 -11.39 0.00
N ALA A 182 -13.46 -10.44 0.18
CA ALA A 182 -12.69 -10.32 1.41
C ALA A 182 -13.57 -9.79 2.54
N PRO A 183 -13.49 -10.36 3.75
CA PRO A 183 -14.13 -9.76 4.90
C PRO A 183 -13.55 -8.36 5.09
N LYS A 184 -14.41 -7.33 5.06
CA LYS A 184 -13.99 -5.94 5.31
C LYS A 184 -13.61 -5.84 6.79
N PHE A 185 -12.33 -5.81 7.06
CA PHE A 185 -11.83 -5.57 8.40
C PHE A 185 -11.92 -4.08 8.69
N GLY A 186 -12.78 -3.72 9.67
CA GLY A 186 -12.66 -2.41 10.29
C GLY A 186 -11.42 -2.42 11.18
N LEU A 187 -10.50 -1.53 10.92
CA LEU A 187 -9.39 -1.17 11.81
C LEU A 187 -9.90 -0.32 12.97
#